data_0514a49b354c90130f6611995acc2499
#
_entry.id   0514a49b354c90130f6611995acc2499
#
_cell.length_a   1.000
_cell.length_b   1.000
_cell.length_c   1.000
_cell.angle_alpha   90.00
_cell.angle_beta   90.00
_cell.angle_gamma   90.00
#
_symmetry.space_group_name_H-M   'P 1'
#
loop_
_entity.id
_entity.type
_entity.pdbx_description
1 polymer ?
#
loop_
_entity_poly.entity_id
_entity_poly.type
_entity_poly.pdbx_seq_one_letter_code
_entity_poly.pdbx_strand_id
1 'polypeptide(L)'
;MQLRLVEAAHILPVGAQYSTDDVRNGLALSPTYHRAFDNALIFLDENFVMRINPTKELQLTTLRLDGGLPDFKSYLGKKIHLPPDKRQWPESNMIRRANAYRRIAT
;
A
#
# COMPACT_ATOMS: atom_id res chain seq x y z
N MET A 1 0.04 -6.03 27.32
CA MET A 1 0.52 -5.54 26.01
C MET A 1 -0.43 -5.98 24.92
N GLN A 2 -0.96 -5.05 24.17
CA GLN A 2 -1.78 -5.38 23.00
C GLN A 2 -0.90 -5.54 21.78
N LEU A 3 -1.02 -6.70 21.13
CA LEU A 3 -0.41 -6.91 19.82
C LEU A 3 -1.40 -6.46 18.75
N ARG A 4 -1.01 -5.47 17.98
CA ARG A 4 -1.80 -5.05 16.81
C ARG A 4 -1.35 -5.86 15.61
N LEU A 5 -2.22 -6.75 15.14
CA LEU A 5 -1.96 -7.54 13.95
C LEU A 5 -2.31 -6.75 12.67
N VAL A 6 -3.21 -5.77 12.79
CA VAL A 6 -3.70 -4.97 11.66
C VAL A 6 -3.78 -3.51 12.08
N GLU A 7 -3.35 -2.64 11.19
CA GLU A 7 -3.42 -1.18 11.35
C GLU A 7 -4.21 -0.56 10.20
N ALA A 8 -4.84 0.59 10.46
CA ALA A 8 -5.49 1.37 9.42
C ALA A 8 -4.46 2.28 8.75
N ALA A 9 -4.32 2.14 7.43
CA ALA A 9 -3.43 2.97 6.63
C ALA A 9 -4.24 3.86 5.69
N HIS A 10 -3.84 5.12 5.53
CA HIS A 10 -4.42 6.01 4.52
C HIS A 10 -3.84 5.66 3.15
N ILE A 11 -4.69 5.49 2.15
CA ILE A 11 -4.25 5.30 0.76
C ILE A 11 -3.56 6.56 0.29
N LEU A 12 -4.26 7.70 0.30
CA LEU A 12 -3.68 9.00 0.08
C LEU A 12 -3.29 9.58 1.44
N PRO A 13 -1.99 9.87 1.68
CA PRO A 13 -1.50 10.27 3.00
C PRO A 13 -2.19 11.51 3.56
N VAL A 14 -2.25 11.60 4.89
CA VAL A 14 -2.92 12.69 5.62
C VAL A 14 -2.45 14.07 5.16
N GLY A 15 -1.17 14.25 4.89
CA GLY A 15 -0.63 15.54 4.46
C GLY A 15 -0.85 15.88 2.99
N ALA A 16 -1.41 14.97 2.21
CA ALA A 16 -1.62 15.19 0.78
C ALA A 16 -2.90 15.96 0.52
N GLN A 17 -2.90 16.76 -0.55
CA GLN A 17 -4.10 17.44 -1.01
C GLN A 17 -5.18 16.39 -1.36
N TYR A 18 -6.42 16.67 -1.02
CA TYR A 18 -7.58 15.79 -1.22
C TYR A 18 -7.63 14.53 -0.33
N SER A 19 -6.70 14.37 0.62
CA SER A 19 -6.78 13.28 1.59
C SER A 19 -8.01 13.44 2.49
N THR A 20 -8.64 12.32 2.81
CA THR A 20 -9.82 12.26 3.69
C THR A 20 -9.68 11.11 4.67
N ASP A 21 -10.49 11.13 5.73
CA ASP A 21 -10.63 10.02 6.66
C ASP A 21 -11.78 9.08 6.27
N ASP A 22 -12.31 9.23 5.07
CA ASP A 22 -13.35 8.35 4.55
C ASP A 22 -12.84 6.91 4.45
N VAL A 23 -13.71 5.94 4.71
CA VAL A 23 -13.39 4.51 4.61
C VAL A 23 -12.82 4.15 3.23
N ARG A 24 -13.22 4.86 2.17
CA ARG A 24 -12.73 4.64 0.81
C ARG A 24 -11.30 5.11 0.59
N ASN A 25 -10.71 5.80 1.57
CA ASN A 25 -9.29 6.16 1.59
C ASN A 25 -8.52 5.36 2.64
N GLY A 26 -9.01 4.20 3.03
CA GLY A 26 -8.40 3.38 4.07
C GLY A 26 -8.08 1.97 3.63
N LEU A 27 -7.02 1.43 4.19
CA LEU A 27 -6.59 0.03 4.04
C LEU A 27 -6.28 -0.56 5.40
N ALA A 28 -6.58 -1.86 5.57
CA ALA A 28 -6.16 -2.62 6.73
C ALA A 28 -4.88 -3.38 6.38
N LEU A 29 -3.77 -3.05 7.04
CA LEU A 29 -2.45 -3.64 6.77
C LEU A 29 -1.78 -4.06 8.07
N SER A 30 -0.96 -5.12 8.00
CA SER A 30 -0.05 -5.43 9.11
C SER A 30 0.96 -4.29 9.27
N PRO A 31 1.60 -4.15 10.46
CA PRO A 31 2.58 -3.09 10.66
C PRO A 31 3.70 -3.10 9.62
N THR A 32 4.19 -4.27 9.23
CA THR A 32 5.27 -4.39 8.24
C THR A 32 4.81 -3.86 6.88
N TYR A 33 3.63 -4.27 6.41
CA TYR A 33 3.11 -3.82 5.12
C TYR A 33 2.64 -2.36 5.18
N HIS A 34 2.17 -1.88 6.32
CA HIS A 34 1.84 -0.47 6.51
C HIS A 34 3.08 0.40 6.31
N ARG A 35 4.20 0.05 6.93
CA ARG A 35 5.47 0.77 6.72
C ARG A 35 5.92 0.72 5.28
N ALA A 36 5.85 -0.46 4.66
CA ALA A 36 6.23 -0.63 3.27
C ALA A 36 5.36 0.24 2.34
N PHE A 37 4.07 0.32 2.63
CA PHE A 37 3.12 1.13 1.87
C PHE A 37 3.43 2.64 2.03
N ASP A 38 3.64 3.09 3.26
CA ASP A 38 3.95 4.50 3.52
C ASP A 38 5.28 4.94 2.90
N ASN A 39 6.23 4.01 2.75
CA ASN A 39 7.54 4.29 2.16
C ASN A 39 7.61 3.98 0.66
N ALA A 40 6.48 3.74 0.03
CA ALA A 40 6.37 3.48 -1.41
C ALA A 40 7.12 2.23 -1.89
N LEU A 41 7.44 1.28 -1.00
CA LEU A 41 7.98 -0.01 -1.40
C LEU A 41 6.91 -0.86 -2.06
N ILE A 42 5.66 -0.77 -1.57
CA ILE A 42 4.51 -1.42 -2.18
C ILE A 42 3.46 -0.36 -2.50
N PHE A 43 2.60 -0.67 -3.44
CA PHE A 43 1.51 0.21 -3.84
C PHE A 43 0.28 -0.60 -4.24
N LEU A 44 -0.89 0.04 -4.17
CA LEU A 44 -2.15 -0.54 -4.61
C LEU A 44 -2.42 -0.10 -6.05
N ASP A 45 -2.68 -1.05 -6.95
CA ASP A 45 -3.10 -0.70 -8.30
C ASP A 45 -4.63 -0.53 -8.36
N GLU A 46 -5.14 -0.09 -9.51
CA GLU A 46 -6.57 0.19 -9.68
C GLU A 46 -7.42 -1.08 -9.77
N ASN A 47 -6.80 -2.26 -9.86
CA ASN A 47 -7.46 -3.55 -9.78
C ASN A 47 -7.48 -4.11 -8.35
N PHE A 48 -7.11 -3.28 -7.36
CA PHE A 48 -7.04 -3.65 -5.94
C PHE A 48 -6.01 -4.73 -5.64
N VAL A 49 -4.95 -4.78 -6.43
CA VAL A 49 -3.82 -5.70 -6.22
C VAL A 49 -2.66 -4.91 -5.60
N MET A 50 -2.11 -5.44 -4.51
CA MET A 50 -0.94 -4.86 -3.89
C MET A 50 0.31 -5.36 -4.63
N ARG A 51 1.14 -4.41 -5.11
CA ARG A 51 2.31 -4.71 -5.94
C ARG A 51 3.57 -4.12 -5.33
N ILE A 52 4.72 -4.71 -5.64
CA ILE A 52 6.01 -4.12 -5.26
C ILE A 52 6.37 -3.02 -6.26
N ASN A 53 6.96 -1.95 -5.74
CA ASN A 53 7.49 -0.86 -6.57
C ASN A 53 8.85 -1.28 -7.14
N PRO A 54 8.98 -1.48 -8.46
CA PRO A 54 10.22 -1.99 -9.05
C PRO A 54 11.43 -1.10 -8.80
N THR A 55 11.25 0.21 -8.77
CA THR A 55 12.33 1.16 -8.50
C THR A 55 12.89 0.97 -7.10
N LYS A 56 12.03 0.83 -6.10
CA LYS A 56 12.45 0.62 -4.70
C LYS A 56 13.05 -0.76 -4.51
N GLU A 57 12.50 -1.78 -5.15
CA GLU A 57 13.06 -3.13 -5.13
C GLU A 57 14.48 -3.13 -5.67
N LEU A 58 14.71 -2.47 -6.81
CA LEU A 58 16.03 -2.36 -7.40
C LEU A 58 17.02 -1.65 -6.46
N GLN A 59 16.57 -0.59 -5.79
CA GLN A 59 17.40 0.12 -4.80
C GLN A 59 17.82 -0.80 -3.67
N LEU A 60 16.90 -1.61 -3.13
CA LEU A 60 17.21 -2.56 -2.07
C LEU A 60 18.22 -3.59 -2.52
N THR A 61 18.05 -4.15 -3.71
CA THR A 61 18.96 -5.13 -4.28
C THR A 61 20.36 -4.52 -4.50
N THR A 62 20.42 -3.32 -5.04
CA THR A 62 21.68 -2.62 -5.29
C THR A 62 22.44 -2.35 -3.99
N LEU A 63 21.73 -2.00 -2.92
CA LEU A 63 22.31 -1.73 -1.61
C LEU A 63 22.51 -3.01 -0.77
N ARG A 64 22.16 -4.17 -1.31
CA ARG A 64 22.21 -5.47 -0.62
C ARG A 64 21.38 -5.48 0.67
N LEU A 65 20.24 -4.77 0.63
CA LEU A 65 19.28 -4.70 1.74
C LEU A 65 18.02 -5.52 1.46
N ASP A 66 18.13 -6.51 0.56
CA ASP A 66 17.00 -7.31 0.07
C ASP A 66 16.83 -8.64 0.82
N GLY A 67 17.49 -8.80 1.97
CA GLY A 67 17.29 -9.98 2.81
C GLY A 67 15.83 -10.11 3.24
N GLY A 68 15.24 -11.31 3.06
CA GLY A 68 13.83 -11.56 3.36
C GLY A 68 12.85 -11.06 2.31
N LEU A 69 13.31 -10.40 1.25
CA LEU A 69 12.45 -9.87 0.20
C LEU A 69 11.63 -10.95 -0.52
N PRO A 70 12.16 -12.13 -0.86
CA PRO A 70 11.35 -13.17 -1.48
C PRO A 70 10.14 -13.59 -0.64
N ASP A 71 10.32 -13.75 0.66
CA ASP A 71 9.21 -14.08 1.57
C ASP A 71 8.19 -12.95 1.63
N PHE A 72 8.66 -11.71 1.80
CA PHE A 72 7.81 -10.53 1.79
C PHE A 72 6.98 -10.45 0.49
N LYS A 73 7.62 -10.67 -0.68
CA LYS A 73 6.95 -10.61 -1.98
C LYS A 73 5.95 -11.73 -2.18
N SER A 74 6.09 -12.85 -1.50
CA SER A 74 5.19 -13.99 -1.66
C SER A 74 3.74 -13.65 -1.33
N TYR A 75 3.52 -12.63 -0.52
CA TYR A 75 2.17 -12.18 -0.12
C TYR A 75 1.62 -11.09 -1.02
N LEU A 76 2.38 -10.63 -2.01
CA LEU A 76 1.98 -9.59 -2.95
C LEU A 76 1.42 -10.22 -4.24
N GLY A 77 0.87 -9.38 -5.12
CA GLY A 77 0.34 -9.84 -6.40
C GLY A 77 -1.07 -10.41 -6.33
N LYS A 78 -1.73 -10.27 -5.19
CA LYS A 78 -3.10 -10.72 -4.97
C LYS A 78 -4.01 -9.53 -4.70
N LYS A 79 -5.30 -9.67 -5.02
CA LYS A 79 -6.28 -8.66 -4.61
C LYS A 79 -6.32 -8.56 -3.10
N ILE A 80 -6.42 -7.33 -2.60
CA ILE A 80 -6.66 -7.09 -1.19
C ILE A 80 -8.06 -7.59 -0.81
N HIS A 81 -8.27 -7.83 0.49
CA HIS A 81 -9.60 -8.12 0.99
C HIS A 81 -10.50 -6.89 0.80
N LEU A 82 -11.63 -7.08 0.18
CA LEU A 82 -12.60 -6.00 -0.06
C LEU A 82 -13.86 -6.26 0.77
N PRO A 83 -14.46 -5.18 1.34
CA PRO A 83 -15.73 -5.34 2.05
C PRO A 83 -16.82 -5.81 1.10
N PRO A 84 -17.89 -6.48 1.62
CA PRO A 84 -19.01 -6.90 0.78
C PRO A 84 -19.72 -5.75 0.07
N ASP A 85 -19.78 -4.59 0.71
CA ASP A 85 -20.43 -3.39 0.16
C ASP A 85 -19.45 -2.61 -0.71
N LYS A 86 -19.69 -2.58 -2.01
CA LYS A 86 -18.83 -1.88 -2.98
C LYS A 86 -18.72 -0.38 -2.69
N ARG A 87 -19.67 0.22 -2.00
CA ARG A 87 -19.62 1.63 -1.62
C ARG A 87 -18.52 1.92 -0.60
N GLN A 88 -17.99 0.87 0.06
CA GLN A 88 -16.88 0.97 1.02
C GLN A 88 -15.53 0.61 0.41
N TRP A 89 -15.48 0.27 -0.87
CA TRP A 89 -14.24 -0.08 -1.55
C TRP A 89 -13.34 1.15 -1.72
N PRO A 90 -12.02 0.96 -1.76
CA PRO A 90 -11.10 2.05 -2.08
C PRO A 90 -11.51 2.78 -3.35
N GLU A 91 -11.46 4.11 -3.32
CA GLU A 91 -11.81 4.92 -4.48
C GLU A 91 -10.65 4.98 -5.46
N SER A 92 -10.93 4.71 -6.74
CA SER A 92 -9.91 4.72 -7.80
C SER A 92 -9.15 6.04 -7.87
N ASN A 93 -9.83 7.17 -7.67
CA ASN A 93 -9.17 8.49 -7.66
C ASN A 93 -8.17 8.60 -6.50
N MET A 94 -8.47 8.05 -5.33
CA MET A 94 -7.55 8.05 -4.19
C MET A 94 -6.33 7.19 -4.50
N ILE A 95 -6.54 6.04 -5.14
CA ILE A 95 -5.44 5.16 -5.55
C ILE A 95 -4.52 5.89 -6.54
N ARG A 96 -5.07 6.50 -7.58
CA ARG A 96 -4.27 7.23 -8.58
C ARG A 96 -3.52 8.39 -7.96
N ARG A 97 -4.19 9.19 -7.14
CA ARG A 97 -3.57 10.32 -6.44
C ARG A 97 -2.46 9.88 -5.50
N ALA A 98 -2.67 8.77 -4.79
CA ALA A 98 -1.67 8.22 -3.88
C ALA A 98 -0.41 7.78 -4.62
N ASN A 99 -0.58 7.08 -5.75
CA ASN A 99 0.55 6.61 -6.54
C ASN A 99 1.30 7.78 -7.16
N ALA A 100 0.60 8.81 -7.64
CA ALA A 100 1.23 10.03 -8.13
C ALA A 100 1.95 10.79 -7.01
N TYR A 101 1.35 10.90 -5.86
CA TYR A 101 1.94 11.58 -4.69
C TYR A 101 3.23 10.88 -4.25
N ARG A 102 3.24 9.56 -4.26
CA ARG A 102 4.42 8.76 -3.89
C ARG A 102 5.40 8.58 -5.06
N ARG A 103 5.10 9.18 -6.22
CA ARG A 103 5.93 9.11 -7.43
C ARG A 103 6.15 7.67 -7.91
N ILE A 104 5.12 6.86 -7.83
CA ILE A 104 5.15 5.47 -8.31
C ILE A 104 4.71 5.47 -9.77
N ALA A 105 5.54 4.90 -10.63
CA ALA A 105 5.20 4.68 -12.03
C ALA A 105 4.24 3.48 -12.13
N THR A 106 3.04 3.72 -12.61
CA THR A 106 2.00 2.70 -12.75
C THR A 106 1.58 2.52 -14.21
#